data_3ac8fb2b973c494935a852ec3a779428
#
_entry.id   3ac8fb2b973c494935a852ec3a779428
#
_cell.length_a   1.000
_cell.length_b   1.000
_cell.length_c   1.000
_cell.angle_alpha   90.00
_cell.angle_beta   90.00
_cell.angle_gamma   90.00
#
_symmetry.space_group_name_H-M   'P 1'
#
loop_
_entity.id
_entity.type
_entity.pdbx_description
1 polymer ?
#
loop_
_entity_poly.entity_id
_entity_poly.type
_entity_poly.pdbx_seq_one_letter_code
_entity_poly.pdbx_strand_id
1 'polypeptide(L)'
;MESDYAEENISTEQSPTRQKARLSRPDGDKERPRRPETPSSERAQAPVGSALLKLSFPKEARLAKRAEFLRVYASGTRIEGRFMTVFFLPNGGEIQRVGITATKKAIGKAHDRNRAKRLLRESFRLSKAELDLVETRYDWVLNARRSILKVKLEKPLDEFRDIVSRVKKHLPQRTQSAQREL
;
A
#
# COMPACT_ATOMS: atom_id res chain seq x y z
N MET A 1 -49.78 -21.05 51.94
CA MET A 1 -49.08 -22.11 51.15
C MET A 1 -47.71 -21.58 50.84
N GLU A 2 -46.79 -21.97 51.76
CA GLU A 2 -45.40 -21.65 51.76
C GLU A 2 -44.71 -22.57 50.74
N SER A 3 -43.78 -22.06 49.98
CA SER A 3 -42.79 -22.88 49.27
C SER A 3 -41.43 -22.23 49.37
N ASP A 4 -40.65 -22.91 50.20
CA ASP A 4 -39.23 -22.72 50.45
C ASP A 4 -38.42 -22.72 49.16
N TYR A 5 -37.54 -21.71 49.00
CA TYR A 5 -36.45 -21.78 48.06
C TYR A 5 -35.15 -21.92 48.85
N ALA A 6 -34.56 -23.09 48.73
CA ALA A 6 -33.26 -23.44 49.28
C ALA A 6 -32.15 -22.63 48.58
N GLU A 7 -31.30 -21.99 49.38
CA GLU A 7 -30.05 -21.36 48.96
C GLU A 7 -29.01 -22.45 48.66
N GLU A 8 -28.60 -22.60 47.44
CA GLU A 8 -27.43 -23.41 47.07
C GLU A 8 -26.14 -22.56 47.11
N ASN A 9 -25.26 -22.92 48.02
CA ASN A 9 -23.91 -22.46 48.20
C ASN A 9 -23.10 -22.66 46.93
N ILE A 10 -22.66 -21.58 46.28
CA ILE A 10 -21.69 -21.64 45.21
C ILE A 10 -20.30 -21.50 45.85
N SER A 11 -19.59 -22.63 45.91
CA SER A 11 -18.23 -22.77 46.38
C SER A 11 -17.30 -22.01 45.44
N THR A 12 -16.60 -21.02 45.97
CA THR A 12 -15.56 -20.22 45.28
C THR A 12 -14.33 -21.07 45.09
N GLU A 13 -14.13 -21.64 43.94
CA GLU A 13 -12.93 -22.38 43.58
C GLU A 13 -11.80 -21.42 43.25
N GLN A 14 -10.84 -21.30 44.16
CA GLN A 14 -9.63 -20.49 44.00
C GLN A 14 -8.68 -21.16 43.00
N SER A 15 -8.48 -20.51 41.87
CA SER A 15 -7.48 -20.91 40.91
C SER A 15 -6.04 -20.75 41.45
N PRO A 16 -5.16 -21.74 41.28
CA PRO A 16 -3.79 -21.66 41.80
C PRO A 16 -2.96 -20.66 40.95
N THR A 17 -2.38 -19.72 41.68
CA THR A 17 -1.42 -18.75 41.16
C THR A 17 -0.18 -19.47 40.60
N ARG A 18 -0.02 -19.46 39.30
CA ARG A 18 1.13 -20.01 38.59
C ARG A 18 2.36 -19.11 38.81
N GLN A 19 3.15 -19.46 39.82
CA GLN A 19 4.48 -18.87 40.05
C GLN A 19 5.36 -19.12 38.80
N LYS A 20 5.68 -18.04 38.10
CA LYS A 20 6.69 -18.06 37.03
C LYS A 20 8.06 -18.20 37.68
N ALA A 21 8.64 -19.39 37.64
CA ALA A 21 10.05 -19.61 37.94
C ALA A 21 10.88 -18.73 36.97
N ARG A 22 11.60 -17.77 37.57
CA ARG A 22 12.66 -17.03 36.88
C ARG A 22 13.82 -17.99 36.67
N LEU A 23 13.93 -18.54 35.44
CA LEU A 23 15.18 -19.17 35.03
C LEU A 23 16.24 -18.06 34.88
N SER A 24 17.20 -18.03 35.77
CA SER A 24 18.44 -17.27 35.65
C SER A 24 19.17 -17.78 34.41
N ARG A 25 19.42 -16.92 33.46
CA ARG A 25 20.29 -17.21 32.31
C ARG A 25 21.73 -17.20 32.83
N PRO A 26 22.55 -18.21 32.52
CA PRO A 26 23.98 -18.13 32.79
C PRO A 26 24.60 -17.10 31.84
N ASP A 27 25.35 -16.16 32.41
CA ASP A 27 26.22 -15.25 31.69
C ASP A 27 27.30 -16.07 30.97
N GLY A 28 27.09 -16.30 29.69
CA GLY A 28 28.07 -16.84 28.78
C GLY A 28 28.43 -15.79 27.79
N ASP A 29 29.47 -15.02 28.04
CA ASP A 29 30.17 -14.19 27.10
C ASP A 29 30.62 -15.05 25.90
N LYS A 30 29.75 -15.24 24.94
CA LYS A 30 30.17 -15.70 23.61
C LYS A 30 30.50 -14.46 22.80
N GLU A 31 31.78 -14.12 22.83
CA GLU A 31 32.47 -13.23 21.91
C GLU A 31 32.00 -13.55 20.49
N ARG A 32 31.15 -12.67 19.92
CA ARG A 32 30.75 -12.77 18.53
C ARG A 32 31.99 -12.51 17.68
N PRO A 33 32.37 -13.41 16.77
CA PRO A 33 33.46 -13.15 15.84
C PRO A 33 33.16 -11.87 15.07
N ARG A 34 34.06 -10.90 15.16
CA ARG A 34 34.00 -9.65 14.40
C ARG A 34 33.99 -10.02 12.92
N ARG A 35 32.93 -9.61 12.22
CA ARG A 35 32.81 -9.73 10.79
C ARG A 35 34.02 -9.04 10.16
N PRO A 36 34.79 -9.70 9.30
CA PRO A 36 35.93 -9.07 8.65
C PRO A 36 35.45 -7.83 7.91
N GLU A 37 36.10 -6.70 8.18
CA GLU A 37 35.88 -5.46 7.44
C GLU A 37 36.31 -5.70 6.01
N THR A 38 35.33 -5.75 5.09
CA THR A 38 35.63 -5.75 3.66
C THR A 38 36.25 -4.39 3.33
N PRO A 39 37.40 -4.35 2.68
CA PRO A 39 38.00 -3.07 2.27
C PRO A 39 37.01 -2.35 1.35
N SER A 40 36.86 -1.05 1.63
CA SER A 40 36.08 -0.13 0.79
C SER A 40 36.52 -0.28 -0.67
N SER A 41 35.78 -1.09 -1.42
CA SER A 41 35.98 -1.17 -2.86
C SER A 41 35.68 0.19 -3.44
N GLU A 42 36.66 0.72 -4.11
CA GLU A 42 36.59 1.90 -4.96
C GLU A 42 35.26 1.97 -5.69
N ARG A 43 34.63 3.11 -5.49
CA ARG A 43 33.39 3.50 -6.15
C ARG A 43 33.66 3.51 -7.64
N ALA A 44 33.49 2.36 -8.29
CA ALA A 44 33.53 2.26 -9.73
C ALA A 44 32.57 3.28 -10.32
N GLN A 45 33.10 4.31 -10.95
CA GLN A 45 32.32 5.28 -11.71
C GLN A 45 31.63 4.51 -12.83
N ALA A 46 30.31 4.40 -12.72
CA ALA A 46 29.50 3.79 -13.77
C ALA A 46 29.65 4.61 -15.05
N PRO A 47 29.77 3.96 -16.22
CA PRO A 47 29.94 4.67 -17.49
C PRO A 47 28.74 5.56 -17.75
N VAL A 48 29.04 6.83 -18.05
CA VAL A 48 28.08 7.81 -18.58
C VAL A 48 27.63 7.30 -19.95
N GLY A 49 26.43 6.75 -20.02
CA GLY A 49 25.92 6.32 -21.31
C GLY A 49 24.78 5.31 -21.20
N SER A 50 23.69 5.69 -20.59
CA SER A 50 22.35 5.20 -20.91
C SER A 50 21.38 6.04 -20.13
N ALA A 51 20.62 6.91 -20.80
CA ALA A 51 19.42 7.52 -20.29
C ALA A 51 18.31 6.45 -20.19
N LEU A 52 18.60 5.35 -19.52
CA LEU A 52 17.59 4.48 -18.93
C LEU A 52 16.81 5.39 -17.99
N LEU A 53 15.62 5.79 -18.46
CA LEU A 53 14.60 6.45 -17.65
C LEU A 53 14.67 5.83 -16.26
N LYS A 54 15.21 6.58 -15.28
CA LYS A 54 15.27 6.12 -13.88
C LYS A 54 13.82 5.96 -13.43
N LEU A 55 13.26 4.80 -13.68
CA LEU A 55 11.91 4.38 -13.23
C LEU A 55 11.94 4.17 -11.70
N SER A 56 12.63 5.06 -10.99
CA SER A 56 12.66 5.07 -9.54
C SER A 56 11.28 5.50 -9.03
N PHE A 57 10.92 4.99 -7.87
CA PHE A 57 9.70 5.35 -7.18
C PHE A 57 10.06 6.21 -5.95
N PRO A 58 10.23 7.52 -6.11
CA PRO A 58 10.70 8.41 -5.07
C PRO A 58 9.69 8.50 -3.91
N LYS A 59 10.15 9.01 -2.76
CA LYS A 59 9.29 9.15 -1.57
C LYS A 59 8.18 10.18 -1.79
N GLU A 60 8.47 11.22 -2.52
CA GLU A 60 7.56 12.34 -2.85
C GLU A 60 6.36 11.87 -3.69
N ALA A 61 6.56 10.85 -4.52
CA ALA A 61 5.49 10.22 -5.31
C ALA A 61 4.61 9.26 -4.51
N ARG A 62 4.79 9.16 -3.18
CA ARG A 62 4.02 8.25 -2.32
C ARG A 62 3.09 9.01 -1.40
N LEU A 63 1.82 8.62 -1.37
CA LEU A 63 0.91 9.01 -0.30
C LEU A 63 1.29 8.24 0.97
N ALA A 64 1.71 8.94 2.01
CA ALA A 64 2.17 8.36 3.26
C ALA A 64 1.20 8.58 4.43
N LYS A 65 0.51 9.72 4.45
CA LYS A 65 -0.34 10.12 5.56
C LYS A 65 -1.76 9.59 5.41
N ARG A 66 -2.34 9.08 6.49
CA ARG A 66 -3.73 8.59 6.51
C ARG A 66 -4.73 9.65 6.01
N ALA A 67 -4.52 10.92 6.36
CA ALA A 67 -5.39 12.01 5.92
C ALA A 67 -5.45 12.16 4.40
N GLU A 68 -4.31 11.94 3.69
CA GLU A 68 -4.26 12.00 2.23
C GLU A 68 -5.14 10.90 1.60
N PHE A 69 -5.07 9.67 2.13
CA PHE A 69 -5.94 8.57 1.68
C PHE A 69 -7.42 8.89 1.90
N LEU A 70 -7.77 9.38 3.10
CA LEU A 70 -9.16 9.73 3.42
C LEU A 70 -9.70 10.82 2.48
N ARG A 71 -8.89 11.83 2.16
CA ARG A 71 -9.25 12.89 1.20
C ARG A 71 -9.55 12.31 -0.17
N VAL A 72 -8.68 11.42 -0.68
CA VAL A 72 -8.88 10.78 -2.00
C VAL A 72 -10.12 9.88 -1.99
N TYR A 73 -10.40 9.16 -0.90
CA TYR A 73 -11.61 8.34 -0.80
C TYR A 73 -12.89 9.16 -0.71
N ALA A 74 -12.86 10.32 -0.04
CA ALA A 74 -14.04 11.16 0.16
C ALA A 74 -14.41 11.98 -1.08
N SER A 75 -13.41 12.56 -1.77
CA SER A 75 -13.63 13.52 -2.86
C SER A 75 -13.14 13.03 -4.23
N GLY A 76 -12.47 11.88 -4.29
CA GLY A 76 -11.89 11.34 -5.52
C GLY A 76 -12.91 10.58 -6.37
N THR A 77 -12.65 10.55 -7.66
CA THR A 77 -13.39 9.71 -8.60
C THR A 77 -12.94 8.26 -8.47
N ARG A 78 -13.91 7.34 -8.47
CA ARG A 78 -13.67 5.89 -8.35
C ARG A 78 -13.86 5.20 -9.69
N ILE A 79 -12.90 4.38 -10.08
CA ILE A 79 -12.99 3.46 -11.21
C ILE A 79 -12.75 2.04 -10.71
N GLU A 80 -13.66 1.14 -11.03
CA GLU A 80 -13.52 -0.28 -10.69
C GLU A 80 -12.94 -1.06 -11.85
N GLY A 81 -11.88 -1.80 -11.55
CA GLY A 81 -11.30 -2.78 -12.44
C GLY A 81 -11.45 -4.21 -11.89
N ARG A 82 -10.98 -5.17 -12.66
CA ARG A 82 -10.98 -6.60 -12.30
C ARG A 82 -9.96 -6.92 -11.21
N PHE A 83 -8.74 -6.35 -11.30
CA PHE A 83 -7.62 -6.65 -10.42
C PHE A 83 -7.43 -5.57 -9.34
N MET A 84 -7.90 -4.37 -9.60
CA MET A 84 -7.79 -3.24 -8.68
C MET A 84 -9.01 -2.33 -8.75
N THR A 85 -9.23 -1.57 -7.68
CA THR A 85 -10.12 -0.39 -7.69
C THR A 85 -9.23 0.83 -7.54
N VAL A 86 -9.39 1.80 -8.42
CA VAL A 86 -8.59 3.01 -8.47
C VAL A 86 -9.45 4.20 -8.03
N PHE A 87 -8.91 5.00 -7.12
CA PHE A 87 -9.45 6.30 -6.77
C PHE A 87 -8.42 7.34 -7.20
N PHE A 88 -8.87 8.47 -7.72
CA PHE A 88 -7.99 9.56 -8.09
C PHE A 88 -8.63 10.91 -7.81
N LEU A 89 -7.81 11.86 -7.39
CA LEU A 89 -8.21 13.22 -7.05
C LEU A 89 -7.14 14.19 -7.57
N PRO A 90 -7.50 15.28 -8.26
CA PRO A 90 -6.54 16.32 -8.62
C PRO A 90 -5.82 16.84 -7.38
N ASN A 91 -4.48 16.92 -7.44
CA ASN A 91 -3.67 17.31 -6.29
C ASN A 91 -3.10 18.73 -6.37
N GLY A 92 -3.22 19.41 -7.52
CA GLY A 92 -2.67 20.74 -7.76
C GLY A 92 -1.14 20.82 -7.67
N GLY A 93 -0.45 19.69 -7.57
CA GLY A 93 1.01 19.63 -7.50
C GLY A 93 1.65 19.37 -8.86
N GLU A 94 2.97 19.22 -8.85
CA GLU A 94 3.78 19.00 -10.07
C GLU A 94 3.96 17.52 -10.43
N ILE A 95 3.69 16.61 -9.49
CA ILE A 95 3.96 15.18 -9.65
C ILE A 95 2.73 14.32 -9.42
N GLN A 96 2.68 13.19 -10.12
CA GLN A 96 1.72 12.12 -9.85
C GLN A 96 2.11 11.39 -8.58
N ARG A 97 1.18 11.27 -7.60
CA ARG A 97 1.43 10.57 -6.35
C ARG A 97 0.55 9.33 -6.24
N VAL A 98 1.04 8.28 -5.56
CA VAL A 98 0.27 7.05 -5.39
C VAL A 98 0.29 6.51 -3.97
N GLY A 99 -0.87 6.10 -3.49
CA GLY A 99 -1.09 5.29 -2.32
C GLY A 99 -1.54 3.88 -2.70
N ILE A 100 -1.00 2.86 -2.04
CA ILE A 100 -1.32 1.48 -2.38
C ILE A 100 -1.86 0.77 -1.16
N THR A 101 -3.04 0.18 -1.30
CA THR A 101 -3.70 -0.55 -0.22
C THR A 101 -3.99 -2.01 -0.61
N ALA A 102 -3.87 -2.90 0.37
CA ALA A 102 -4.28 -4.29 0.28
C ALA A 102 -4.80 -4.71 1.66
N THR A 103 -6.10 -4.68 1.85
CA THR A 103 -6.73 -4.94 3.15
C THR A 103 -6.73 -6.43 3.48
N LYS A 104 -6.76 -6.78 4.78
CA LYS A 104 -6.91 -8.16 5.23
C LYS A 104 -8.23 -8.77 4.75
N LYS A 105 -9.30 -7.98 4.72
CA LYS A 105 -10.63 -8.41 4.26
C LYS A 105 -10.63 -8.79 2.77
N ALA A 106 -9.96 -8.01 1.92
CA ALA A 106 -9.96 -8.25 0.47
C ALA A 106 -8.97 -9.34 0.04
N ILE A 107 -7.77 -9.39 0.63
CA ILE A 107 -6.66 -10.23 0.17
C ILE A 107 -6.40 -11.42 1.11
N GLY A 108 -6.46 -11.22 2.43
CA GLY A 108 -6.21 -12.25 3.44
C GLY A 108 -4.78 -12.22 4.01
N LYS A 109 -3.95 -13.23 3.71
CA LYS A 109 -2.63 -13.46 4.32
C LYS A 109 -1.63 -12.32 4.07
N ALA A 110 -0.65 -12.16 4.96
CA ALA A 110 0.32 -11.06 4.90
C ALA A 110 1.21 -11.11 3.64
N HIS A 111 1.70 -12.31 3.28
CA HIS A 111 2.53 -12.48 2.09
C HIS A 111 1.76 -12.13 0.80
N ASP A 112 0.48 -12.52 0.71
CA ASP A 112 -0.39 -12.20 -0.43
C ASP A 112 -0.62 -10.69 -0.55
N ARG A 113 -0.83 -9.99 0.59
CA ARG A 113 -0.94 -8.54 0.60
C ARG A 113 0.35 -7.85 0.13
N ASN A 114 1.50 -8.37 0.55
CA ASN A 114 2.79 -7.84 0.10
C ASN A 114 3.02 -8.08 -1.39
N ARG A 115 2.66 -9.26 -1.90
CA ARG A 115 2.70 -9.56 -3.34
C ARG A 115 1.79 -8.63 -4.13
N ALA A 116 0.54 -8.48 -3.71
CA ALA A 116 -0.43 -7.58 -4.36
C ALA A 116 0.08 -6.13 -4.39
N LYS A 117 0.59 -5.62 -3.26
CA LYS A 117 1.17 -4.27 -3.21
C LYS A 117 2.39 -4.10 -4.14
N ARG A 118 3.22 -5.14 -4.30
CA ARG A 118 4.35 -5.10 -5.24
C ARG A 118 3.85 -5.01 -6.68
N LEU A 119 2.86 -5.82 -7.07
CA LEU A 119 2.27 -5.79 -8.41
C LEU A 119 1.68 -4.40 -8.74
N LEU A 120 0.89 -3.82 -7.83
CA LEU A 120 0.32 -2.49 -8.03
C LEU A 120 1.40 -1.39 -8.12
N ARG A 121 2.46 -1.50 -7.31
CA ARG A 121 3.57 -0.54 -7.37
C ARG A 121 4.30 -0.60 -8.71
N GLU A 122 4.55 -1.80 -9.20
CA GLU A 122 5.19 -1.99 -10.50
C GLU A 122 4.29 -1.53 -11.65
N SER A 123 2.97 -1.80 -11.58
CA SER A 123 2.03 -1.29 -12.58
C SER A 123 2.07 0.23 -12.66
N PHE A 124 2.04 0.94 -11.52
CA PHE A 124 2.15 2.39 -11.48
C PHE A 124 3.52 2.88 -11.99
N ARG A 125 4.61 2.24 -11.58
CA ARG A 125 5.97 2.62 -11.96
C ARG A 125 6.21 2.48 -13.47
N LEU A 126 5.75 1.39 -14.06
CA LEU A 126 5.90 1.11 -15.48
C LEU A 126 4.94 1.92 -16.37
N SER A 127 3.87 2.47 -15.80
CA SER A 127 2.95 3.37 -16.52
C SER A 127 3.33 4.84 -16.37
N LYS A 128 4.56 5.14 -15.94
CA LYS A 128 5.00 6.53 -15.72
C LYS A 128 4.89 7.37 -17.00
N ALA A 129 5.29 6.82 -18.14
CA ALA A 129 5.19 7.52 -19.42
C ALA A 129 3.76 7.93 -19.76
N GLU A 130 2.78 7.03 -19.54
CA GLU A 130 1.37 7.31 -19.76
C GLU A 130 0.81 8.32 -18.75
N LEU A 131 1.27 8.24 -17.50
CA LEU A 131 0.88 9.18 -16.44
C LEU A 131 1.44 10.59 -16.69
N ASP A 132 2.65 10.70 -17.23
CA ASP A 132 3.28 11.97 -17.58
C ASP A 132 2.56 12.69 -18.74
N LEU A 133 1.87 11.93 -19.60
CA LEU A 133 1.02 12.47 -20.67
C LEU A 133 -0.33 13.00 -20.18
N VAL A 134 -0.67 12.80 -18.93
CA VAL A 134 -1.88 13.37 -18.31
C VAL A 134 -1.54 14.78 -17.82
N GLU A 135 -2.21 15.79 -18.35
CA GLU A 135 -1.95 17.21 -18.04
C GLU A 135 -2.15 17.52 -16.56
N THR A 136 -3.23 17.00 -15.98
CA THR A 136 -3.53 17.18 -14.56
C THR A 136 -2.76 16.17 -13.71
N ARG A 137 -2.21 16.64 -12.59
CA ARG A 137 -1.55 15.77 -11.61
C ARG A 137 -2.56 15.29 -10.57
N TYR A 138 -2.48 14.01 -10.24
CA TYR A 138 -3.43 13.34 -9.37
C TYR A 138 -2.76 12.65 -8.20
N ASP A 139 -3.51 12.57 -7.11
CA ASP A 139 -3.31 11.61 -6.04
C ASP A 139 -4.09 10.34 -6.38
N TRP A 140 -3.38 9.27 -6.67
CA TRP A 140 -3.94 7.96 -6.99
C TRP A 140 -3.99 7.08 -5.76
N VAL A 141 -5.09 6.37 -5.53
CA VAL A 141 -5.14 5.30 -4.52
C VAL A 141 -5.56 4.00 -5.19
N LEU A 142 -4.65 3.03 -5.20
CA LEU A 142 -4.83 1.72 -5.80
C LEU A 142 -5.17 0.70 -4.72
N ASN A 143 -6.39 0.17 -4.77
CA ASN A 143 -6.86 -0.87 -3.86
C ASN A 143 -6.80 -2.22 -4.53
N ALA A 144 -5.98 -3.14 -4.00
CA ALA A 144 -5.88 -4.50 -4.53
C ALA A 144 -7.18 -5.29 -4.35
N ARG A 145 -7.62 -6.00 -5.39
CA ARG A 145 -8.69 -7.00 -5.35
C ARG A 145 -8.11 -8.41 -5.31
N ARG A 146 -8.86 -9.37 -4.79
CA ARG A 146 -8.38 -10.76 -4.62
C ARG A 146 -7.94 -11.42 -5.93
N SER A 147 -8.55 -11.05 -7.05
CA SER A 147 -8.22 -11.55 -8.40
C SER A 147 -6.76 -11.30 -8.81
N ILE A 148 -6.11 -10.25 -8.26
CA ILE A 148 -4.71 -9.92 -8.55
C ILE A 148 -3.72 -11.03 -8.14
N LEU A 149 -4.08 -11.87 -7.17
CA LEU A 149 -3.22 -12.96 -6.68
C LEU A 149 -3.02 -14.07 -7.71
N LYS A 150 -3.96 -14.22 -8.65
CA LYS A 150 -3.98 -15.29 -9.65
C LYS A 150 -3.25 -14.92 -10.94
N VAL A 151 -2.69 -13.72 -11.03
CA VAL A 151 -2.11 -13.20 -12.27
C VAL A 151 -0.68 -12.71 -12.09
N LYS A 152 0.03 -12.60 -13.21
CA LYS A 152 1.34 -11.94 -13.30
C LYS A 152 1.18 -10.43 -13.48
N LEU A 153 2.29 -9.70 -13.55
CA LEU A 153 2.32 -8.25 -13.63
C LEU A 153 1.62 -7.66 -14.87
N GLU A 154 1.69 -8.35 -16.00
CA GLU A 154 1.13 -7.91 -17.29
C GLU A 154 -0.33 -7.48 -17.17
N LYS A 155 -1.17 -8.36 -16.61
CA LYS A 155 -2.61 -8.11 -16.49
C LYS A 155 -2.98 -6.88 -15.64
N PRO A 156 -2.43 -6.70 -14.41
CA PRO A 156 -2.67 -5.46 -13.66
C PRO A 156 -2.08 -4.21 -14.32
N LEU A 157 -0.99 -4.35 -15.06
CA LEU A 157 -0.36 -3.25 -15.79
C LEU A 157 -1.27 -2.77 -16.93
N ASP A 158 -1.75 -3.70 -17.76
CA ASP A 158 -2.65 -3.38 -18.89
C ASP A 158 -3.94 -2.73 -18.37
N GLU A 159 -4.54 -3.30 -17.31
CA GLU A 159 -5.74 -2.72 -16.68
C GLU A 159 -5.50 -1.29 -16.17
N PHE A 160 -4.34 -1.05 -15.55
CA PHE A 160 -4.01 0.28 -15.04
C PHE A 160 -3.81 1.29 -16.18
N ARG A 161 -3.14 0.91 -17.27
CA ARG A 161 -2.99 1.72 -18.48
C ARG A 161 -4.31 2.07 -19.11
N ASP A 162 -5.25 1.12 -19.21
CA ASP A 162 -6.60 1.36 -19.68
C ASP A 162 -7.33 2.38 -18.82
N ILE A 163 -7.18 2.29 -17.48
CA ILE A 163 -7.77 3.25 -16.55
C ILE A 163 -7.18 4.64 -16.76
N VAL A 164 -5.85 4.77 -16.88
CA VAL A 164 -5.18 6.05 -17.14
C VAL A 164 -5.66 6.66 -18.46
N SER A 165 -5.81 5.84 -19.50
CA SER A 165 -6.34 6.28 -20.81
C SER A 165 -7.77 6.80 -20.71
N ARG A 166 -8.63 6.16 -19.90
CA ARG A 166 -10.00 6.65 -19.64
C ARG A 166 -9.98 7.98 -18.90
N VAL A 167 -9.15 8.13 -17.88
CA VAL A 167 -8.99 9.38 -17.13
C VAL A 167 -8.55 10.51 -18.07
N LYS A 168 -7.58 10.26 -18.94
CA LYS A 168 -7.12 11.23 -19.95
C LYS A 168 -8.26 11.67 -20.90
N LYS A 169 -9.15 10.78 -21.30
CA LYS A 169 -10.26 11.08 -22.20
C LYS A 169 -11.41 11.84 -21.55
N HIS A 170 -11.71 11.58 -20.28
CA HIS A 170 -12.90 12.10 -19.62
C HIS A 170 -12.77 13.49 -18.98
N LEU A 171 -11.55 13.98 -18.76
CA LEU A 171 -11.35 15.23 -17.99
C LEU A 171 -11.24 16.54 -18.78
N PRO A 172 -10.93 16.59 -20.09
CA PRO A 172 -10.89 17.87 -20.81
C PRO A 172 -12.25 18.58 -20.90
N GLN A 173 -13.37 17.84 -20.77
CA GLN A 173 -14.70 18.42 -21.01
C GLN A 173 -15.35 19.09 -19.79
N ARG A 174 -14.91 18.80 -18.56
CA ARG A 174 -15.55 19.34 -17.35
C ARG A 174 -15.07 20.74 -16.96
N THR A 175 -13.91 21.16 -17.45
CA THR A 175 -13.34 22.50 -17.19
C THR A 175 -13.87 23.57 -18.14
N GLN A 176 -14.41 23.19 -19.31
CA GLN A 176 -14.93 24.15 -20.29
C GLN A 176 -16.39 24.57 -20.04
N SER A 177 -17.18 23.76 -19.34
CA SER A 177 -18.56 24.11 -19.01
C SER A 177 -18.69 25.07 -17.83
N ALA A 178 -17.71 25.10 -16.92
CA ALA A 178 -17.73 26.03 -15.78
C ALA A 178 -17.29 27.46 -16.10
N GLN A 179 -16.75 27.71 -17.29
CA GLN A 179 -16.34 29.07 -17.73
C GLN A 179 -17.38 29.73 -18.66
N ARG A 180 -18.52 29.09 -18.95
CA ARG A 180 -19.57 29.66 -19.80
C ARG A 180 -20.75 30.28 -19.02
N GLU A 181 -20.69 30.27 -17.69
CA GLU A 181 -21.73 30.86 -16.82
C GLU A 181 -21.21 32.02 -15.95
N LEU A 182 -20.33 32.87 -16.50
CA LEU A 182 -19.99 34.17 -15.89
C LEU A 182 -20.11 35.28 -16.93
#